data_71ffd4611d92e026e4da9bb84a1d4234
#
_entry.id   71ffd4611d92e026e4da9bb84a1d4234
#
_cell.length_a   1.000
_cell.length_b   1.000
_cell.length_c   1.000
_cell.angle_alpha   90.00
_cell.angle_beta   90.00
_cell.angle_gamma   90.00
#
_symmetry.space_group_name_H-M   'P 1'
#
loop_
_entity.id
_entity.type
_entity.pdbx_description
1 polymer ?
#
loop_
_entity_poly.entity_id
_entity_poly.type
_entity_poly.pdbx_seq_one_letter_code
_entity_poly.pdbx_strand_id
1 'polypeptide(L)'
;MGNSEDILNRLAFEFPPLQQPVANYVPAVRTGSILFLSGAGPAKGSDGKTLRGTLGLDFSVEEGYAAAQSVGLVQLSRLKHELGELDRVKSIVKLLGMVNSTSQFTDHASVINGCSDLLVKVFGNEGRHSRSAIGMTNLPFGIPVEIEMI
;
A
#
# COMPACT_ATOMS: atom_id res chain seq x y z
N MET A 1 -6.21 -23.92 5.49
CA MET A 1 -6.22 -22.47 5.25
C MET A 1 -6.27 -22.28 3.74
N GLY A 2 -7.11 -21.40 3.22
CA GLY A 2 -7.07 -21.00 1.82
C GLY A 2 -5.75 -20.30 1.55
N ASN A 3 -5.24 -20.35 0.30
CA ASN A 3 -4.05 -19.59 -0.03
C ASN A 3 -4.38 -18.09 -0.04
N SER A 4 -3.35 -17.24 0.04
CA SER A 4 -3.50 -15.79 0.14
C SER A 4 -4.31 -15.20 -1.02
N GLU A 5 -4.21 -15.77 -2.21
CA GLU A 5 -4.95 -15.35 -3.39
C GLU A 5 -6.44 -15.72 -3.30
N ASP A 6 -6.77 -16.90 -2.74
CA ASP A 6 -8.16 -17.28 -2.47
C ASP A 6 -8.82 -16.35 -1.45
N ILE A 7 -8.06 -15.86 -0.49
CA ILE A 7 -8.55 -14.86 0.47
C ILE A 7 -8.89 -13.54 -0.25
N LEU A 8 -8.00 -13.06 -1.11
CA LEU A 8 -8.26 -11.84 -1.91
C LEU A 8 -9.49 -12.00 -2.80
N ASN A 9 -9.61 -13.14 -3.49
CA ASN A 9 -10.77 -13.44 -4.33
C ASN A 9 -12.09 -13.46 -3.52
N ARG A 10 -12.10 -14.07 -2.34
CA ARG A 10 -13.28 -14.08 -1.44
C ARG A 10 -13.64 -12.68 -0.93
N LEU A 11 -12.66 -11.81 -0.79
CA LEU A 11 -12.86 -10.40 -0.40
C LEU A 11 -13.22 -9.50 -1.59
N ALA A 12 -13.37 -10.08 -2.80
CA ALA A 12 -13.61 -9.37 -4.04
C ALA A 12 -12.57 -8.29 -4.36
N PHE A 13 -11.31 -8.52 -3.97
CA PHE A 13 -10.20 -7.67 -4.35
C PHE A 13 -9.53 -8.19 -5.62
N GLU A 14 -9.30 -7.30 -6.56
CA GLU A 14 -8.56 -7.56 -7.78
C GLU A 14 -7.18 -6.90 -7.72
N PHE A 15 -6.18 -7.56 -8.31
CA PHE A 15 -4.87 -6.98 -8.44
C PHE A 15 -4.90 -5.85 -9.48
N PRO A 16 -4.50 -4.63 -9.11
CA PRO A 16 -4.34 -3.58 -10.08
C PRO A 16 -3.18 -3.91 -11.04
N PRO A 17 -3.19 -3.35 -12.27
CA PRO A 17 -2.07 -3.48 -13.18
C PRO A 17 -0.76 -3.02 -12.53
N LEU A 18 0.34 -3.71 -12.86
CA LEU A 18 1.67 -3.32 -12.38
C LEU A 18 2.02 -1.89 -12.84
N GLN A 19 2.31 -1.06 -11.87
CA GLN A 19 2.77 0.30 -12.13
C GLN A 19 4.26 0.29 -12.50
N GLN A 20 4.59 0.88 -13.64
CA GLN A 20 5.98 1.05 -14.06
C GLN A 20 6.64 2.19 -13.27
N PRO A 21 7.93 2.09 -12.94
CA PRO A 21 8.68 3.21 -12.37
C PRO A 21 8.64 4.43 -13.30
N VAL A 22 8.46 5.60 -12.69
CA VAL A 22 8.41 6.87 -13.44
C VAL A 22 9.74 7.62 -13.43
N ALA A 23 10.76 7.06 -12.78
CA ALA A 23 12.10 7.64 -12.64
C ALA A 23 13.16 6.52 -12.59
N ASN A 24 14.40 6.89 -12.28
CA ASN A 24 15.53 5.95 -12.24
C ASN A 24 15.55 5.14 -10.91
N TYR A 25 14.66 4.18 -10.79
CA TYR A 25 14.59 3.19 -9.70
C TYR A 25 13.86 1.93 -10.18
N VAL A 26 13.84 0.89 -9.34
CA VAL A 26 13.11 -0.35 -9.59
C VAL A 26 12.00 -0.53 -8.54
N PRO A 27 10.90 -1.26 -8.86
CA PRO A 27 9.79 -1.45 -7.92
C PRO A 27 10.18 -2.26 -6.69
N ALA A 28 11.16 -3.14 -6.81
CA ALA A 28 11.60 -4.02 -5.74
C ALA A 28 13.10 -4.33 -5.85
N VAL A 29 13.73 -4.52 -4.69
CA VAL A 29 15.11 -5.02 -4.58
C VAL A 29 15.12 -6.17 -3.60
N ARG A 30 15.69 -7.30 -4.01
CA ARG A 30 15.85 -8.48 -3.16
C ARG A 30 17.29 -8.59 -2.66
N THR A 31 17.45 -8.84 -1.36
CA THR A 31 18.72 -9.22 -0.75
C THR A 31 18.50 -10.42 0.18
N GLY A 32 19.09 -11.55 -0.18
CA GLY A 32 18.84 -12.81 0.53
C GLY A 32 17.34 -13.18 0.48
N SER A 33 16.72 -13.30 1.66
CA SER A 33 15.29 -13.57 1.82
C SER A 33 14.44 -12.33 2.06
N ILE A 34 15.04 -11.13 2.02
CA ILE A 34 14.34 -9.86 2.25
C ILE A 34 14.06 -9.17 0.92
N LEU A 35 12.84 -8.67 0.76
CA LEU A 35 12.40 -7.90 -0.40
C LEU A 35 12.00 -6.50 0.05
N PHE A 36 12.66 -5.49 -0.51
CA PHE A 36 12.36 -4.08 -0.31
C PHE A 36 11.50 -3.59 -1.46
N LEU A 37 10.30 -3.12 -1.17
CA LEU A 37 9.40 -2.54 -2.16
C LEU A 37 9.48 -1.02 -2.10
N SER A 38 9.70 -0.41 -3.24
CA SER A 38 9.66 1.05 -3.40
C SER A 38 8.28 1.60 -3.06
N GLY A 39 8.23 2.89 -2.72
CA GLY A 39 6.98 3.59 -2.47
C GLY A 39 5.98 3.40 -3.61
N ALA A 40 4.71 3.21 -3.24
CA ALA A 40 3.60 3.11 -4.16
C ALA A 40 2.49 4.05 -3.74
N GLY A 41 1.84 4.68 -4.72
CA GLY A 41 0.58 5.38 -4.56
C GLY A 41 -0.62 4.46 -4.82
N PRO A 42 -1.85 4.98 -4.64
CA PRO A 42 -3.07 4.26 -4.97
C PRO A 42 -3.11 3.82 -6.44
N ALA A 43 -3.83 2.75 -6.73
CA ALA A 43 -4.12 2.37 -8.11
C ALA A 43 -4.84 3.52 -8.84
N LYS A 44 -4.63 3.61 -10.15
CA LYS A 44 -5.38 4.56 -10.97
C LYS A 44 -6.86 4.17 -10.98
N GLY A 45 -7.72 5.17 -11.03
CA GLY A 45 -9.15 4.97 -11.21
C GLY A 45 -9.49 4.27 -12.54
N SER A 46 -10.72 3.83 -12.69
CA SER A 46 -11.22 3.22 -13.92
C SER A 46 -11.12 4.15 -15.15
N ASP A 47 -11.05 5.45 -14.92
CA ASP A 47 -10.80 6.49 -15.93
C ASP A 47 -9.29 6.69 -16.24
N GLY A 48 -8.40 5.89 -15.66
CA GLY A 48 -6.95 5.96 -15.81
C GLY A 48 -6.28 7.10 -15.05
N LYS A 49 -7.05 7.89 -14.27
CA LYS A 49 -6.50 9.04 -13.56
C LYS A 49 -5.90 8.66 -12.21
N THR A 50 -4.86 9.39 -11.85
CA THR A 50 -4.25 9.32 -10.52
C THR A 50 -5.13 10.02 -9.50
N LEU A 51 -5.41 9.35 -8.38
CA LEU A 51 -6.09 9.99 -7.24
C LEU A 51 -5.19 11.08 -6.66
N ARG A 52 -5.74 12.28 -6.46
CA ARG A 52 -5.00 13.44 -5.95
C ARG A 52 -5.82 14.14 -4.88
N GLY A 53 -5.13 14.64 -3.87
CA GLY A 53 -5.74 15.42 -2.79
C GLY A 53 -5.03 15.25 -1.46
N THR A 54 -5.47 16.02 -0.48
CA THR A 54 -4.84 16.21 0.83
C THR A 54 -5.82 15.79 1.92
N LEU A 55 -5.36 14.95 2.84
CA LEU A 55 -6.14 14.52 4.01
C LEU A 55 -6.36 15.72 4.94
N GLY A 56 -7.59 15.85 5.42
CA GLY A 56 -8.01 17.00 6.23
C GLY A 56 -8.40 18.25 5.43
N LEU A 57 -8.36 18.17 4.09
CA LEU A 57 -8.86 19.20 3.18
C LEU A 57 -9.79 18.61 2.12
N ASP A 58 -9.24 17.73 1.27
CA ASP A 58 -9.96 17.14 0.13
C ASP A 58 -10.58 15.78 0.49
N PHE A 59 -9.98 15.08 1.45
CA PHE A 59 -10.38 13.72 1.82
C PHE A 59 -10.64 13.57 3.32
N SER A 60 -11.65 12.76 3.64
CA SER A 60 -11.91 12.25 4.98
C SER A 60 -10.92 11.15 5.38
N VAL A 61 -10.93 10.74 6.65
CA VAL A 61 -10.14 9.60 7.14
C VAL A 61 -10.55 8.30 6.43
N GLU A 62 -11.85 8.10 6.20
CA GLU A 62 -12.40 6.92 5.52
C GLU A 62 -11.95 6.84 4.06
N GLU A 63 -11.94 7.96 3.36
CA GLU A 63 -11.43 8.06 1.99
C GLU A 63 -9.91 7.82 1.94
N GLY A 64 -9.18 8.34 2.92
CA GLY A 64 -7.76 8.08 3.11
C GLY A 64 -7.47 6.60 3.40
N TYR A 65 -8.29 5.96 4.25
CA TYR A 65 -8.22 4.52 4.51
C TYR A 65 -8.41 3.70 3.22
N ALA A 66 -9.41 4.02 2.42
CA ALA A 66 -9.64 3.38 1.12
C ALA A 66 -8.46 3.59 0.16
N ALA A 67 -7.87 4.79 0.13
CA ALA A 67 -6.66 5.06 -0.65
C ALA A 67 -5.48 4.20 -0.18
N ALA A 68 -5.23 4.10 1.13
CA ALA A 68 -4.17 3.25 1.70
C ALA A 68 -4.40 1.76 1.43
N GLN A 69 -5.66 1.28 1.45
CA GLN A 69 -6.01 -0.09 1.06
C GLN A 69 -5.68 -0.34 -0.42
N SER A 70 -5.99 0.62 -1.30
CA SER A 70 -5.61 0.55 -2.71
C SER A 70 -4.09 0.48 -2.90
N VAL A 71 -3.30 1.24 -2.12
CA VAL A 71 -1.83 1.11 -2.12
C VAL A 71 -1.40 -0.29 -1.69
N GLY A 72 -2.04 -0.86 -0.67
CA GLY A 72 -1.79 -2.24 -0.24
C GLY A 72 -1.98 -3.26 -1.38
N LEU A 73 -3.04 -3.10 -2.18
CA LEU A 73 -3.27 -3.96 -3.36
C LEU A 73 -2.19 -3.79 -4.44
N VAL A 74 -1.70 -2.56 -4.65
CA VAL A 74 -0.56 -2.30 -5.56
C VAL A 74 0.69 -3.02 -5.06
N GLN A 75 1.00 -2.96 -3.76
CA GLN A 75 2.15 -3.65 -3.18
C GLN A 75 2.00 -5.17 -3.25
N LEU A 76 0.80 -5.72 -3.02
CA LEU A 76 0.52 -7.15 -3.19
C LEU A 76 0.68 -7.61 -4.64
N SER A 77 0.27 -6.79 -5.61
CA SER A 77 0.50 -7.05 -7.05
C SER A 77 1.99 -7.13 -7.37
N ARG A 78 2.81 -6.22 -6.80
CA ARG A 78 4.27 -6.24 -6.93
C ARG A 78 4.89 -7.49 -6.29
N LEU A 79 4.46 -7.84 -5.06
CA LEU A 79 4.91 -9.07 -4.38
C LEU A 79 4.61 -10.32 -5.21
N LYS A 80 3.39 -10.43 -5.75
CA LYS A 80 3.02 -11.54 -6.62
C LYS A 80 3.89 -11.61 -7.87
N HIS A 81 4.18 -10.47 -8.49
CA HIS A 81 5.06 -10.40 -9.66
C HIS A 81 6.49 -10.88 -9.34
N GLU A 82 7.06 -10.42 -8.22
CA GLU A 82 8.42 -10.76 -7.80
C GLU A 82 8.58 -12.20 -7.30
N LEU A 83 7.54 -12.74 -6.66
CA LEU A 83 7.60 -14.04 -6.01
C LEU A 83 6.92 -15.16 -6.81
N GLY A 84 6.06 -14.83 -7.77
CA GLY A 84 5.20 -15.74 -8.50
C GLY A 84 3.89 -16.05 -7.76
N GLU A 85 3.93 -16.22 -6.45
CA GLU A 85 2.78 -16.49 -5.59
C GLU A 85 2.93 -15.81 -4.22
N LEU A 86 1.82 -15.36 -3.62
CA LEU A 86 1.84 -14.66 -2.34
C LEU A 86 2.14 -15.56 -1.14
N ASP A 87 1.87 -16.86 -1.24
CA ASP A 87 2.11 -17.83 -0.15
C ASP A 87 3.60 -18.03 0.17
N ARG A 88 4.49 -17.48 -0.67
CA ARG A 88 5.93 -17.43 -0.40
C ARG A 88 6.32 -16.33 0.61
N VAL A 89 5.40 -15.40 0.90
CA VAL A 89 5.62 -14.38 1.95
C VAL A 89 5.66 -15.05 3.31
N LYS A 90 6.76 -14.89 4.03
CA LYS A 90 6.94 -15.44 5.39
C LYS A 90 6.49 -14.45 6.46
N SER A 91 6.66 -13.17 6.22
CA SER A 91 6.17 -12.11 7.09
C SER A 91 6.29 -10.76 6.38
N ILE A 92 5.41 -9.84 6.72
CA ILE A 92 5.59 -8.42 6.43
C ILE A 92 6.39 -7.82 7.58
N VAL A 93 7.53 -7.22 7.28
CA VAL A 93 8.48 -6.76 8.30
C VAL A 93 8.15 -5.33 8.72
N LYS A 94 8.00 -4.43 7.73
CA LYS A 94 7.79 -3.01 7.99
C LYS A 94 6.99 -2.32 6.90
N LEU A 95 6.20 -1.33 7.33
CA LEU A 95 5.64 -0.30 6.46
C LEU A 95 6.17 1.08 6.86
N LEU A 96 6.46 1.92 5.87
CA LEU A 96 6.49 3.37 6.02
C LEU A 96 5.29 3.95 5.27
N GLY A 97 4.28 4.38 6.01
CA GLY A 97 3.08 5.01 5.49
C GLY A 97 3.20 6.53 5.55
N MET A 98 3.15 7.18 4.40
CA MET A 98 3.25 8.62 4.24
C MET A 98 1.90 9.17 3.77
N VAL A 99 1.39 10.17 4.47
CA VAL A 99 0.08 10.77 4.22
C VAL A 99 0.25 12.23 3.83
N ASN A 100 -0.18 12.58 2.62
CA ASN A 100 -0.31 13.97 2.19
C ASN A 100 -1.44 14.62 2.98
N SER A 101 -1.12 15.47 3.94
CA SER A 101 -2.08 15.99 4.90
C SER A 101 -1.84 17.45 5.27
N THR A 102 -2.91 18.11 5.71
CA THR A 102 -2.78 19.44 6.29
C THR A 102 -1.98 19.41 7.60
N SER A 103 -1.45 20.55 8.02
CA SER A 103 -0.68 20.65 9.26
C SER A 103 -1.52 20.37 10.52
N GLN A 104 -2.83 20.42 10.44
CA GLN A 104 -3.76 20.16 11.54
C GLN A 104 -4.26 18.70 11.57
N PHE A 105 -4.01 17.93 10.51
CA PHE A 105 -4.43 16.54 10.44
C PHE A 105 -3.53 15.65 11.30
N THR A 106 -4.10 14.80 12.13
CA THR A 106 -3.37 13.93 13.07
C THR A 106 -3.72 12.45 12.97
N ASP A 107 -4.71 12.08 12.14
CA ASP A 107 -5.22 10.70 12.05
C ASP A 107 -4.48 9.82 11.02
N HIS A 108 -3.18 10.06 10.85
CA HIS A 108 -2.32 9.31 9.90
C HIS A 108 -2.38 7.80 10.13
N ALA A 109 -2.38 7.37 11.42
CA ALA A 109 -2.46 5.95 11.78
C ALA A 109 -3.76 5.31 11.29
N SER A 110 -4.89 6.00 11.44
CA SER A 110 -6.21 5.54 10.98
C SER A 110 -6.25 5.40 9.44
N VAL A 111 -5.62 6.32 8.72
CA VAL A 111 -5.49 6.25 7.26
C VAL A 111 -4.66 5.03 6.84
N ILE A 112 -3.47 4.84 7.40
CA ILE A 112 -2.57 3.75 7.02
C ILE A 112 -3.10 2.37 7.45
N ASN A 113 -4.04 2.32 8.40
CA ASN A 113 -4.76 1.08 8.73
C ASN A 113 -5.41 0.43 7.49
N GLY A 114 -5.79 1.19 6.47
CA GLY A 114 -6.33 0.62 5.23
C GLY A 114 -5.41 -0.41 4.61
N CYS A 115 -4.11 -0.13 4.55
CA CYS A 115 -3.09 -1.08 4.09
C CYS A 115 -2.83 -2.18 5.14
N SER A 116 -2.62 -1.81 6.39
CA SER A 116 -2.29 -2.77 7.46
C SER A 116 -3.38 -3.82 7.67
N ASP A 117 -4.64 -3.41 7.68
CA ASP A 117 -5.77 -4.33 7.84
C ASP A 117 -5.90 -5.29 6.65
N LEU A 118 -5.63 -4.81 5.43
CA LEU A 118 -5.58 -5.66 4.25
C LEU A 118 -4.50 -6.74 4.39
N LEU A 119 -3.29 -6.36 4.80
CA LEU A 119 -2.18 -7.31 4.96
C LEU A 119 -2.47 -8.36 6.03
N VAL A 120 -3.09 -7.96 7.15
CA VAL A 120 -3.50 -8.91 8.20
C VAL A 120 -4.63 -9.82 7.72
N LYS A 121 -5.58 -9.32 6.93
CA LYS A 121 -6.63 -10.16 6.31
C LYS A 121 -6.05 -11.20 5.35
N VAL A 122 -5.03 -10.83 4.59
CA VAL A 122 -4.42 -11.73 3.57
C VAL A 122 -3.47 -12.74 4.21
N PHE A 123 -2.61 -12.30 5.13
CA PHE A 123 -1.51 -13.11 5.67
C PHE A 123 -1.71 -13.55 7.14
N GLY A 124 -2.78 -13.13 7.80
CA GLY A 124 -2.98 -13.46 9.21
C GLY A 124 -1.88 -12.85 10.10
N ASN A 125 -1.26 -13.66 10.94
CA ASN A 125 -0.18 -13.21 11.83
C ASN A 125 1.07 -12.74 11.07
N GLU A 126 1.38 -13.35 9.95
CA GLU A 126 2.51 -12.97 9.08
C GLU A 126 2.32 -11.59 8.44
N GLY A 127 1.07 -11.10 8.38
CA GLY A 127 0.74 -9.75 7.95
C GLY A 127 0.96 -8.67 9.01
N ARG A 128 1.18 -9.04 10.27
CA ARG A 128 1.49 -8.08 11.35
C ARG A 128 2.92 -7.58 11.20
N HIS A 129 3.09 -6.28 11.24
CA HIS A 129 4.33 -5.61 10.89
C HIS A 129 4.60 -4.42 11.82
N SER A 130 5.86 -4.01 11.89
CA SER A 130 6.22 -2.70 12.45
C SER A 130 5.90 -1.60 11.44
N ARG A 131 5.56 -0.39 11.90
CA ARG A 131 5.31 0.70 10.97
C ARG A 131 5.57 2.08 11.56
N SER A 132 5.75 3.05 10.66
CA SER A 132 5.52 4.46 10.93
C SER A 132 4.41 4.96 10.01
N ALA A 133 3.53 5.81 10.55
CA ALA A 133 2.49 6.51 9.79
C ALA A 133 2.66 8.01 10.05
N ILE A 134 3.05 8.76 9.05
CA ILE A 134 3.50 10.14 9.18
C ILE A 134 2.84 11.05 8.16
N GLY A 135 2.67 12.32 8.54
CA GLY A 135 2.21 13.38 7.64
C GLY A 135 3.36 13.94 6.81
N MET A 136 3.06 14.24 5.56
CA MET A 136 3.96 14.89 4.61
C MET A 136 3.32 16.18 4.11
N THR A 137 4.13 17.20 3.87
CA THR A 137 3.67 18.47 3.29
C THR A 137 3.05 18.27 1.91
N ASN A 138 3.60 17.35 1.13
CA ASN A 138 3.07 16.90 -0.15
C ASN A 138 3.67 15.53 -0.50
N LEU A 139 3.09 14.86 -1.47
CA LEU A 139 3.61 13.63 -2.07
C LEU A 139 3.71 13.78 -3.59
N PRO A 140 4.57 13.01 -4.26
CA PRO A 140 4.71 13.05 -5.71
C PRO A 140 3.33 12.95 -6.39
N PHE A 141 3.13 13.72 -7.45
CA PHE A 141 1.87 13.81 -8.22
C PHE A 141 0.65 14.25 -7.41
N GLY A 142 0.83 14.72 -6.17
CA GLY A 142 -0.28 15.11 -5.28
C GLY A 142 -1.12 13.93 -4.79
N ILE A 143 -0.60 12.72 -4.77
CA ILE A 143 -1.32 11.54 -4.26
C ILE A 143 -1.58 11.69 -2.75
N PRO A 144 -2.69 11.13 -2.22
CA PRO A 144 -3.02 11.25 -0.80
C PRO A 144 -2.18 10.39 0.13
N VAL A 145 -1.71 9.25 -0.37
CA VAL A 145 -0.98 8.25 0.42
C VAL A 145 0.10 7.61 -0.42
N GLU A 146 1.27 7.39 0.18
CA GLU A 146 2.36 6.58 -0.37
C GLU A 146 2.86 5.60 0.70
N ILE A 147 3.13 4.34 0.34
CA ILE A 147 3.59 3.33 1.29
C ILE A 147 4.76 2.54 0.72
N GLU A 148 5.85 2.48 1.49
CA GLU A 148 6.95 1.53 1.30
C GLU A 148 6.72 0.28 2.16
N MET A 149 7.27 -0.87 1.71
CA MET A 149 7.10 -2.14 2.40
C MET A 149 8.39 -2.98 2.36
N ILE A 150 8.66 -3.66 3.45
CA ILE A 150 9.69 -4.70 3.55
C ILE A 150 9.02 -6.00 3.96
#